data_181805cb2820c991597040b580d46d7a
#
_entry.id   181805cb2820c991597040b580d46d7a
#
_cell.length_a   1.000
_cell.length_b   1.000
_cell.length_c   1.000
_cell.angle_alpha   90.00
_cell.angle_beta   90.00
_cell.angle_gamma   90.00
#
_symmetry.space_group_name_H-M   'P 1'
#
loop_
_entity.id
_entity.type
_entity.pdbx_description
1 polymer ?
#
loop_
_entity_poly.entity_id
_entity_poly.type
_entity_poly.pdbx_seq_one_letter_code
_entity_poly.pdbx_strand_id
1 'polypeptide(L)'
;MGFFDTLGKKATEAYNVTTKKTGELAKEAKLRMKINENKGKIKELYEEIGKKVYEKHVREENVIIKEELAEECAKLDGLCKEIEEARKEILTLNQKKVCSKCYAEIEKEAQFCPKCGERQTEEKTVLEKAEEKLEEAEIKPEKEAEAKEVKEELEEKNNNE
;
A
#
# COMPACT_ATOMS: atom_id res chain seq x y z
N MET A 1 20.33 43.40 -13.63
CA MET A 1 19.43 42.56 -12.78
C MET A 1 19.76 42.88 -11.34
N GLY A 2 18.80 43.51 -10.62
CA GLY A 2 19.08 44.14 -9.35
C GLY A 2 19.06 43.18 -8.19
N PHE A 3 19.87 43.46 -7.19
CA PHE A 3 19.91 42.77 -5.87
C PHE A 3 18.53 42.64 -5.22
N PHE A 4 17.66 43.64 -5.41
CA PHE A 4 16.27 43.62 -4.91
C PHE A 4 15.37 42.61 -5.60
N ASP A 5 15.54 42.30 -6.88
CA ASP A 5 14.80 41.24 -7.59
C ASP A 5 15.15 39.84 -7.06
N THR A 6 16.41 39.62 -6.72
CA THR A 6 16.86 38.34 -6.17
C THR A 6 16.37 38.15 -4.72
N LEU A 7 16.32 39.22 -3.94
CA LEU A 7 15.83 39.21 -2.58
C LEU A 7 14.32 38.97 -2.54
N GLY A 8 13.54 39.60 -3.43
CA GLY A 8 12.11 39.40 -3.57
C GLY A 8 11.76 37.97 -3.95
N LYS A 9 12.47 37.36 -4.91
CA LYS A 9 12.29 35.95 -5.31
C LYS A 9 12.57 34.99 -4.16
N LYS A 10 13.67 35.17 -3.43
CA LYS A 10 14.00 34.32 -2.27
C LYS A 10 12.98 34.45 -1.13
N ALA A 11 12.46 35.65 -0.89
CA ALA A 11 11.42 35.88 0.12
C ALA A 11 10.09 35.17 -0.27
N THR A 12 9.72 35.24 -1.55
CA THR A 12 8.51 34.56 -2.07
C THR A 12 8.66 33.04 -2.04
N GLU A 13 9.83 32.52 -2.38
CA GLU A 13 10.14 31.09 -2.31
C GLU A 13 10.09 30.59 -0.87
N ALA A 14 10.70 31.31 0.09
CA ALA A 14 10.66 30.97 1.50
C ALA A 14 9.23 30.98 2.06
N TYR A 15 8.41 31.96 1.69
CA TYR A 15 7.01 32.05 2.07
C TYR A 15 6.21 30.85 1.51
N ASN A 16 6.38 30.52 0.25
CA ASN A 16 5.69 29.41 -0.40
C ASN A 16 6.08 28.04 0.20
N VAL A 17 7.36 27.85 0.56
CA VAL A 17 7.83 26.64 1.23
C VAL A 17 7.22 26.52 2.64
N THR A 18 7.15 27.62 3.38
CA THR A 18 6.57 27.65 4.71
C THR A 18 5.07 27.34 4.69
N THR A 19 4.31 27.94 3.76
CA THR A 19 2.86 27.70 3.62
C THR A 19 2.55 26.25 3.21
N LYS A 20 3.33 25.66 2.31
CA LYS A 20 3.20 24.24 1.92
C LYS A 20 3.44 23.31 3.12
N LYS A 21 4.53 23.51 3.86
CA LYS A 21 4.83 22.69 5.06
C LYS A 21 3.75 22.81 6.13
N THR A 22 3.20 24.02 6.33
CA THR A 22 2.10 24.21 7.29
C THR A 22 0.83 23.47 6.84
N GLY A 23 0.53 23.45 5.55
CA GLY A 23 -0.58 22.70 4.98
C GLY A 23 -0.40 21.18 5.12
N GLU A 24 0.80 20.67 4.90
CA GLU A 24 1.14 19.23 5.08
C GLU A 24 1.03 18.81 6.54
N LEU A 25 1.53 19.61 7.48
CA LEU A 25 1.40 19.36 8.92
C LEU A 25 -0.07 19.34 9.36
N ALA A 26 -0.89 20.25 8.85
CA ALA A 26 -2.32 20.27 9.15
C ALA A 26 -3.05 19.03 8.62
N LYS A 27 -2.67 18.54 7.42
CA LYS A 27 -3.19 17.29 6.86
C LYS A 27 -2.78 16.10 7.70
N GLU A 28 -1.50 16.01 8.05
CA GLU A 28 -0.99 14.93 8.92
C GLU A 28 -1.71 14.90 10.26
N ALA A 29 -1.92 16.04 10.88
CA ALA A 29 -2.66 16.13 12.14
C ALA A 29 -4.10 15.58 12.01
N LYS A 30 -4.82 15.92 10.93
CA LYS A 30 -6.15 15.39 10.65
C LYS A 30 -6.14 13.87 10.46
N LEU A 31 -5.17 13.35 9.72
CA LEU A 31 -5.04 11.90 9.50
C LEU A 31 -4.74 11.16 10.81
N ARG A 32 -3.88 11.71 11.66
CA ARG A 32 -3.60 11.16 13.00
C ARG A 32 -4.85 11.17 13.90
N MET A 33 -5.66 12.22 13.83
CA MET A 33 -6.94 12.28 14.55
C MET A 33 -7.89 11.18 14.04
N LYS A 34 -8.05 11.02 12.72
CA LYS A 34 -8.87 9.97 12.11
C LYS A 34 -8.41 8.57 12.55
N ILE A 35 -7.10 8.32 12.55
CA ILE A 35 -6.55 7.05 13.04
C ILE A 35 -6.92 6.80 14.50
N ASN A 36 -6.83 7.81 15.37
CA ASN A 36 -7.16 7.67 16.78
C ASN A 36 -8.66 7.43 17.00
N GLU A 37 -9.51 8.13 16.26
CA GLU A 37 -10.96 7.93 16.28
C GLU A 37 -11.33 6.50 15.85
N ASN A 38 -10.77 6.03 14.73
CA ASN A 38 -11.01 4.67 14.25
C ASN A 38 -10.49 3.60 15.21
N LYS A 39 -9.36 3.83 15.90
CA LYS A 39 -8.90 2.94 16.95
C LYS A 39 -9.88 2.88 18.15
N GLY A 40 -10.52 4.00 18.48
CA GLY A 40 -11.57 4.04 19.50
C GLY A 40 -12.75 3.15 19.09
N LYS A 41 -13.26 3.34 17.86
CA LYS A 41 -14.36 2.52 17.31
C LYS A 41 -14.02 1.02 17.26
N ILE A 42 -12.78 0.68 16.88
CA ILE A 42 -12.30 -0.71 16.89
C ILE A 42 -12.35 -1.30 18.30
N LYS A 43 -11.94 -0.52 19.31
CA LYS A 43 -11.99 -0.96 20.71
C LYS A 43 -13.43 -1.24 21.16
N GLU A 44 -14.36 -0.34 20.84
CA GLU A 44 -15.78 -0.51 21.13
C GLU A 44 -16.35 -1.77 20.47
N LEU A 45 -16.01 -2.02 19.19
CA LEU A 45 -16.42 -3.24 18.48
C LEU A 45 -15.84 -4.51 19.11
N TYR A 46 -14.59 -4.50 19.56
CA TYR A 46 -14.03 -5.65 20.28
C TYR A 46 -14.75 -5.91 21.60
N GLU A 47 -15.15 -4.85 22.31
CA GLU A 47 -15.95 -4.98 23.55
C GLU A 47 -17.34 -5.56 23.25
N GLU A 48 -18.01 -5.13 22.17
CA GLU A 48 -19.30 -5.69 21.72
C GLU A 48 -19.18 -7.17 21.33
N ILE A 49 -18.18 -7.52 20.51
CA ILE A 49 -17.91 -8.91 20.11
C ILE A 49 -17.64 -9.76 21.35
N GLY A 50 -16.76 -9.27 22.23
CA GLY A 50 -16.42 -9.98 23.47
C GLY A 50 -17.63 -10.22 24.36
N LYS A 51 -18.52 -9.24 24.49
CA LYS A 51 -19.76 -9.36 25.24
C LYS A 51 -20.71 -10.40 24.63
N LYS A 52 -20.93 -10.35 23.31
CA LYS A 52 -21.78 -11.34 22.60
C LYS A 52 -21.24 -12.76 22.77
N VAL A 53 -19.92 -12.95 22.61
CA VAL A 53 -19.29 -14.26 22.79
C VAL A 53 -19.43 -14.77 24.23
N TYR A 54 -19.20 -13.89 25.22
CA TYR A 54 -19.32 -14.25 26.64
C TYR A 54 -20.76 -14.60 27.02
N GLU A 55 -21.76 -13.83 26.57
CA GLU A 55 -23.17 -14.11 26.85
C GLU A 55 -23.60 -15.48 26.32
N LYS A 56 -23.10 -15.88 25.12
CA LYS A 56 -23.35 -17.21 24.57
C LYS A 56 -22.62 -18.29 25.34
N HIS A 57 -21.39 -18.07 25.74
CA HIS A 57 -20.63 -19.00 26.57
C HIS A 57 -21.40 -19.31 27.89
N VAL A 58 -21.96 -18.28 28.54
CA VAL A 58 -22.77 -18.46 29.76
C VAL A 58 -24.05 -19.29 29.53
N ARG A 59 -24.61 -19.22 28.31
CA ARG A 59 -25.79 -20.00 27.92
C ARG A 59 -25.47 -21.39 27.37
N GLU A 60 -24.19 -21.78 27.36
CA GLU A 60 -23.68 -23.01 26.73
C GLU A 60 -24.01 -23.13 25.23
N GLU A 61 -24.17 -21.99 24.55
CA GLU A 61 -24.42 -21.88 23.11
C GLU A 61 -23.13 -21.75 22.31
N ASN A 62 -23.09 -22.33 21.10
CA ASN A 62 -21.97 -22.15 20.19
C ASN A 62 -22.08 -20.84 19.44
N VAL A 63 -20.93 -20.15 19.24
CA VAL A 63 -20.87 -18.93 18.45
C VAL A 63 -20.52 -19.27 16.99
N ILE A 64 -21.40 -18.92 16.06
CA ILE A 64 -21.16 -19.06 14.62
C ILE A 64 -20.67 -17.71 14.08
N ILE A 65 -19.34 -17.53 14.07
CA ILE A 65 -18.69 -16.24 13.72
C ILE A 65 -19.17 -15.69 12.38
N LYS A 66 -19.32 -16.56 11.38
CA LYS A 66 -19.71 -16.14 10.01
C LYS A 66 -21.14 -15.60 9.90
N GLU A 67 -22.02 -16.01 10.80
CA GLU A 67 -23.43 -15.63 10.77
C GLU A 67 -23.73 -14.52 11.78
N GLU A 68 -23.19 -14.65 12.98
CA GLU A 68 -23.60 -13.82 14.11
C GLU A 68 -22.70 -12.60 14.34
N LEU A 69 -21.45 -12.66 13.89
CA LEU A 69 -20.45 -11.58 14.02
C LEU A 69 -20.02 -11.01 12.67
N ALA A 70 -20.70 -11.37 11.58
CA ALA A 70 -20.35 -10.95 10.23
C ALA A 70 -20.33 -9.42 10.07
N GLU A 71 -21.31 -8.75 10.66
CA GLU A 71 -21.40 -7.27 10.58
C GLU A 71 -20.29 -6.59 11.36
N GLU A 72 -19.99 -7.04 12.58
CA GLU A 72 -18.93 -6.50 13.40
C GLU A 72 -17.56 -6.74 12.77
N CYS A 73 -17.32 -7.94 12.23
CA CYS A 73 -16.09 -8.25 11.51
C CYS A 73 -15.93 -7.37 10.26
N ALA A 74 -16.97 -7.18 9.46
CA ALA A 74 -16.94 -6.31 8.29
C ALA A 74 -16.66 -4.84 8.67
N LYS A 75 -17.24 -4.35 9.77
CA LYS A 75 -16.94 -3.00 10.29
C LYS A 75 -15.48 -2.87 10.75
N LEU A 76 -14.95 -3.89 11.44
CA LEU A 76 -13.55 -3.93 11.86
C LEU A 76 -12.61 -3.88 10.66
N ASP A 77 -12.86 -4.70 9.63
CA ASP A 77 -12.06 -4.73 8.40
C ASP A 77 -12.07 -3.37 7.70
N GLY A 78 -13.23 -2.71 7.62
CA GLY A 78 -13.37 -1.37 7.08
C GLY A 78 -12.54 -0.34 7.85
N LEU A 79 -12.64 -0.32 9.18
CA LEU A 79 -11.87 0.61 10.02
C LEU A 79 -10.37 0.34 9.98
N CYS A 80 -9.94 -0.92 9.93
CA CYS A 80 -8.54 -1.30 9.77
C CYS A 80 -7.99 -0.80 8.43
N LYS A 81 -8.73 -0.97 7.34
CA LYS A 81 -8.37 -0.48 6.01
C LYS A 81 -8.23 1.05 5.98
N GLU A 82 -9.17 1.78 6.58
CA GLU A 82 -9.08 3.23 6.68
C GLU A 82 -7.83 3.70 7.46
N ILE A 83 -7.47 2.98 8.54
CA ILE A 83 -6.25 3.27 9.29
C ILE A 83 -5.00 3.03 8.43
N GLU A 84 -4.97 1.94 7.65
CA GLU A 84 -3.85 1.66 6.75
C GLU A 84 -3.71 2.72 5.64
N GLU A 85 -4.81 3.14 5.05
CA GLU A 85 -4.83 4.19 4.04
C GLU A 85 -4.32 5.52 4.62
N ALA A 86 -4.82 5.92 5.80
CA ALA A 86 -4.38 7.12 6.48
C ALA A 86 -2.87 7.07 6.85
N ARG A 87 -2.36 5.90 7.27
CA ARG A 87 -0.92 5.72 7.52
C ARG A 87 -0.07 5.85 6.25
N LYS A 88 -0.52 5.24 5.14
CA LYS A 88 0.15 5.37 3.83
C LYS A 88 0.20 6.83 3.38
N GLU A 89 -0.88 7.57 3.56
CA GLU A 89 -0.92 8.99 3.23
C GLU A 89 0.06 9.81 4.09
N ILE A 90 0.14 9.56 5.40
CA ILE A 90 1.11 10.20 6.29
C ILE A 90 2.55 9.90 5.84
N LEU A 91 2.86 8.65 5.49
CA LEU A 91 4.18 8.28 4.97
C LEU A 91 4.52 9.03 3.68
N THR A 92 3.55 9.17 2.78
CA THR A 92 3.72 9.91 1.53
C THR A 92 3.96 11.40 1.79
N LEU A 93 3.19 12.03 2.69
CA LEU A 93 3.38 13.43 3.09
C LEU A 93 4.78 13.68 3.67
N ASN A 94 5.28 12.72 4.45
CA ASN A 94 6.60 12.80 5.08
C ASN A 94 7.74 12.28 4.19
N GLN A 95 7.47 11.93 2.94
CA GLN A 95 8.44 11.33 2.01
C GLN A 95 9.13 10.08 2.59
N LYS A 96 8.36 9.24 3.28
CA LYS A 96 8.81 8.00 3.91
C LYS A 96 8.15 6.77 3.29
N LYS A 97 8.78 5.63 3.51
CA LYS A 97 8.24 4.29 3.23
C LYS A 97 8.50 3.35 4.40
N VAL A 98 7.84 2.19 4.39
CA VAL A 98 8.04 1.15 5.40
C VAL A 98 8.99 0.09 4.86
N CYS A 99 9.96 -0.31 5.67
CA CYS A 99 10.85 -1.40 5.32
C CYS A 99 10.07 -2.72 5.21
N SER A 100 10.28 -3.46 4.12
CA SER A 100 9.61 -4.74 3.85
C SER A 100 9.91 -5.83 4.88
N LYS A 101 11.06 -5.76 5.58
CA LYS A 101 11.51 -6.80 6.52
C LYS A 101 11.25 -6.46 7.99
N CYS A 102 11.59 -5.26 8.43
CA CYS A 102 11.50 -4.88 9.85
C CYS A 102 10.42 -3.84 10.15
N TYR A 103 9.67 -3.42 9.14
CA TYR A 103 8.58 -2.43 9.24
C TYR A 103 8.99 -1.07 9.82
N ALA A 104 10.28 -0.75 9.83
CA ALA A 104 10.76 0.57 10.23
C ALA A 104 10.40 1.61 9.17
N GLU A 105 10.02 2.81 9.61
CA GLU A 105 9.88 3.97 8.72
C GLU A 105 11.27 4.42 8.26
N ILE A 106 11.44 4.54 6.96
CA ILE A 106 12.69 4.92 6.29
C ILE A 106 12.39 5.99 5.23
N GLU A 107 13.40 6.72 4.80
CA GLU A 107 13.25 7.69 3.72
C GLU A 107 12.81 6.98 2.42
N LYS A 108 11.94 7.64 1.64
CA LYS A 108 11.37 7.06 0.41
C LYS A 108 12.43 6.59 -0.57
N GLU A 109 13.53 7.34 -0.71
CA GLU A 109 14.62 7.07 -1.64
C GLU A 109 15.68 6.11 -1.09
N ALA A 110 15.55 5.66 0.16
CA ALA A 110 16.52 4.76 0.78
C ALA A 110 16.56 3.41 0.05
N GLN A 111 17.72 3.04 -0.48
CA GLN A 111 17.94 1.74 -1.13
C GLN A 111 18.13 0.61 -0.13
N PHE A 112 18.57 0.91 1.08
CA PHE A 112 18.76 -0.03 2.17
C PHE A 112 18.13 0.49 3.45
N CYS A 113 17.58 -0.42 4.25
CA CYS A 113 17.05 -0.06 5.56
C CYS A 113 18.19 0.21 6.55
N PRO A 114 18.28 1.41 7.17
CA PRO A 114 19.35 1.71 8.14
C PRO A 114 19.24 0.89 9.41
N LYS A 115 18.06 0.29 9.70
CA LYS A 115 17.81 -0.48 10.91
C LYS A 115 18.16 -1.95 10.78
N CYS A 116 17.92 -2.59 9.63
CA CYS A 116 18.11 -4.04 9.45
C CYS A 116 18.98 -4.40 8.24
N GLY A 117 19.49 -3.44 7.47
CA GLY A 117 20.34 -3.66 6.30
C GLY A 117 19.62 -4.21 5.07
N GLU A 118 18.32 -4.50 5.15
CA GLU A 118 17.55 -5.08 4.03
C GLU A 118 17.49 -4.12 2.86
N ARG A 119 17.75 -4.66 1.65
CA ARG A 119 17.64 -3.91 0.39
C ARG A 119 16.18 -3.61 0.10
N GLN A 120 15.86 -2.35 -0.14
CA GLN A 120 14.53 -1.90 -0.50
C GLN A 120 14.43 -1.85 -2.02
N THR A 121 13.77 -2.85 -2.60
CA THR A 121 13.35 -2.78 -4.01
C THR A 121 12.26 -1.73 -4.13
N GLU A 122 12.29 -0.92 -5.17
CA GLU A 122 11.16 -0.05 -5.50
C GLU A 122 9.94 -0.97 -5.66
N GLU A 123 8.91 -0.74 -4.85
CA GLU A 123 7.64 -1.42 -5.08
C GLU A 123 7.10 -0.88 -6.40
N LYS A 124 7.24 -1.68 -7.46
CA LYS A 124 6.54 -1.42 -8.70
C LYS A 124 5.06 -1.27 -8.34
N THR A 125 4.45 -0.21 -8.77
CA THR A 125 3.03 0.04 -8.52
C THR A 125 2.19 -1.13 -9.04
N VAL A 126 1.00 -1.33 -8.48
CA VAL A 126 0.12 -2.41 -8.94
C VAL A 126 -0.15 -2.29 -10.44
N LEU A 127 -0.12 -1.06 -10.97
CA LEU A 127 -0.24 -0.76 -12.40
C LEU A 127 0.98 -1.24 -13.19
N GLU A 128 2.20 -0.94 -12.74
CA GLU A 128 3.43 -1.42 -13.38
C GLU A 128 3.55 -2.95 -13.37
N LYS A 129 3.12 -3.60 -12.28
CA LYS A 129 3.03 -5.07 -12.21
C LYS A 129 1.93 -5.65 -13.11
N ALA A 130 0.86 -4.91 -13.35
CA ALA A 130 -0.20 -5.32 -14.27
C ALA A 130 0.23 -5.13 -15.72
N GLU A 131 0.92 -4.06 -16.05
CA GLU A 131 1.49 -3.79 -17.38
C GLU A 131 2.57 -4.82 -17.73
N GLU A 132 3.48 -5.14 -16.82
CA GLU A 132 4.52 -6.17 -17.00
C GLU A 132 3.91 -7.57 -17.23
N LYS A 133 2.80 -7.90 -16.54
CA LYS A 133 2.06 -9.16 -16.78
C LYS A 133 1.28 -9.18 -18.09
N LEU A 134 0.82 -8.04 -18.57
CA LEU A 134 0.17 -7.93 -19.89
C LEU A 134 1.20 -8.06 -21.00
N GLU A 135 2.37 -7.42 -20.88
CA GLU A 135 3.48 -7.58 -21.83
C GLU A 135 3.99 -9.04 -21.87
N GLU A 136 4.15 -9.70 -20.70
CA GLU A 136 4.54 -11.12 -20.63
C GLU A 136 3.47 -12.04 -21.25
N ALA A 137 2.19 -11.67 -21.15
CA ALA A 137 1.09 -12.45 -21.72
C ALA A 137 0.98 -12.28 -23.25
N GLU A 138 1.36 -11.12 -23.79
CA GLU A 138 1.36 -10.86 -25.24
C GLU A 138 2.57 -11.51 -25.95
N ILE A 139 3.72 -11.61 -25.26
CA ILE A 139 4.94 -12.23 -25.83
C ILE A 139 4.87 -13.77 -25.87
N LYS A 140 4.05 -14.41 -25.03
CA LYS A 140 3.93 -15.87 -25.01
C LYS A 140 3.33 -16.50 -26.26
N PRO A 141 2.26 -15.96 -26.86
CA PRO A 141 1.66 -16.57 -28.06
C PRO A 141 2.53 -16.49 -29.31
N GLU A 142 3.35 -15.45 -29.46
CA GLU A 142 4.26 -15.33 -30.60
C GLU A 142 5.40 -16.35 -30.53
N LYS A 143 5.99 -16.56 -29.37
CA LYS A 143 7.08 -17.56 -29.18
C LYS A 143 6.59 -19.00 -29.31
N GLU A 144 5.34 -19.29 -28.94
CA GLU A 144 4.76 -20.62 -29.12
C GLU A 144 4.37 -20.89 -30.61
N ALA A 145 4.02 -19.85 -31.37
CA ALA A 145 3.76 -19.98 -32.81
C ALA A 145 5.08 -20.23 -33.56
N GLU A 146 6.12 -19.44 -33.32
CA GLU A 146 7.46 -19.65 -33.93
C GLU A 146 8.06 -21.01 -33.59
N ALA A 147 7.87 -21.49 -32.34
CA ALA A 147 8.37 -22.81 -31.93
C ALA A 147 7.61 -23.97 -32.61
N LYS A 148 6.34 -23.78 -33.03
CA LYS A 148 5.57 -24.78 -33.77
C LYS A 148 5.98 -24.81 -35.24
N GLU A 149 6.13 -23.66 -35.90
CA GLU A 149 6.59 -23.59 -37.28
C GLU A 149 7.98 -24.22 -37.47
N VAL A 150 8.92 -23.94 -36.54
CA VAL A 150 10.27 -24.55 -36.57
C VAL A 150 10.23 -26.07 -36.35
N LYS A 151 9.27 -26.60 -35.60
CA LYS A 151 9.10 -28.04 -35.42
C LYS A 151 8.53 -28.72 -36.66
N GLU A 152 7.52 -28.13 -37.30
CA GLU A 152 6.92 -28.65 -38.50
C GLU A 152 7.91 -28.66 -39.69
N GLU A 153 8.77 -27.62 -39.82
CA GLU A 153 9.82 -27.59 -40.84
C GLU A 153 10.92 -28.65 -40.59
N LEU A 154 11.21 -28.99 -39.34
CA LEU A 154 12.20 -30.06 -39.00
C LEU A 154 11.62 -31.45 -39.24
N GLU A 155 10.35 -31.68 -39.01
CA GLU A 155 9.68 -32.97 -39.28
C GLU A 155 9.49 -33.24 -40.77
N GLU A 156 9.19 -32.20 -41.60
CA GLU A 156 9.13 -32.36 -43.06
C GLU A 156 10.48 -32.68 -43.71
N LYS A 157 11.60 -32.17 -43.16
CA LYS A 157 12.93 -32.46 -43.66
C LYS A 157 13.43 -33.85 -43.30
N ASN A 158 12.96 -34.43 -42.19
CA ASN A 158 13.33 -35.77 -41.74
C ASN A 158 12.52 -36.90 -42.47
N ASN A 159 11.37 -36.59 -43.09
CA ASN A 159 10.55 -37.56 -43.79
C ASN A 159 10.88 -37.69 -45.29
N ASN A 160 11.86 -36.91 -45.81
CA ASN A 160 12.27 -36.89 -47.20
C ASN A 160 13.67 -37.47 -47.47
N GLU A 161 14.26 -38.17 -46.49
CA GLU A 161 15.42 -39.05 -46.67
C GLU A 161 15.02 -40.55 -46.51
#